data_9b103110bae9aff5c0461685273ffee0
#
_entry.id   9b103110bae9aff5c0461685273ffee0
#
_cell.length_a   1.000
_cell.length_b   1.000
_cell.length_c   1.000
_cell.angle_alpha   90.00
_cell.angle_beta   90.00
_cell.angle_gamma   90.00
#
_symmetry.space_group_name_H-M   'P 1'
#
loop_
_entity.id
_entity.type
_entity.pdbx_description
1 polymer ?
#
loop_
_entity_poly.entity_id
_entity_poly.type
_entity_poly.pdbx_seq_one_letter_code
_entity_poly.pdbx_strand_id
1 'polypeptide(L)' 'MLEIKTIREKRLEKKWSQTYLAQLSGVPQPTISQIENGTRQYPTFENMKKIAEALDLKLEDIFLPSNKDMN' A
#
# COMPACT_ATOMS: atom_id res chain seq x y z
N MET A 1 0.22 11.58 -11.24
CA MET A 1 -0.78 10.80 -10.52
C MET A 1 -0.12 9.71 -9.69
N LEU A 2 -0.59 9.54 -8.48
CA LEU A 2 -0.01 8.55 -7.60
C LEU A 2 -0.55 7.16 -7.92
N GLU A 3 0.35 6.22 -8.17
CA GLU A 3 -0.03 4.85 -8.38
C GLU A 3 0.46 4.03 -7.21
N ILE A 4 -0.46 3.27 -6.61
CA ILE A 4 -0.12 2.48 -5.43
C ILE A 4 -0.29 1.00 -5.73
N LYS A 5 0.16 0.61 -6.92
CA LYS A 5 0.10 -0.79 -7.30
C LYS A 5 0.99 -1.66 -6.43
N THR A 6 2.04 -1.06 -5.90
CA THR A 6 3.00 -1.82 -5.11
C THR A 6 2.35 -2.54 -3.95
N ILE A 7 1.38 -1.88 -3.31
CA ILE A 7 0.70 -2.50 -2.17
C ILE A 7 0.01 -3.79 -2.60
N ARG A 8 -0.75 -3.71 -3.68
CA ARG A 8 -1.47 -4.89 -4.15
C ARG A 8 -0.52 -5.97 -4.60
N GLU A 9 0.52 -5.58 -5.34
CA GLU A 9 1.48 -6.55 -5.85
C GLU A 9 2.19 -7.28 -4.72
N LYS A 10 2.64 -6.56 -3.72
CA LYS A 10 3.34 -7.19 -2.61
C LYS A 10 2.41 -8.07 -1.80
N ARG A 11 1.16 -7.63 -1.64
CA ARG A 11 0.19 -8.44 -0.93
C ARG A 11 -0.04 -9.76 -1.66
N LEU A 12 -0.21 -9.69 -2.97
CA LEU A 12 -0.45 -10.89 -3.77
C LEU A 12 0.76 -11.81 -3.81
N GLU A 13 1.96 -11.24 -3.81
CA GLU A 13 3.16 -12.06 -3.74
C GLU A 13 3.18 -12.90 -2.47
N LYS A 14 2.65 -12.34 -1.40
CA LYS A 14 2.59 -13.07 -0.12
C LYS A 14 1.36 -13.95 -0.02
N LYS A 15 0.51 -13.92 -1.04
CA LYS A 15 -0.71 -14.71 -1.08
C LYS A 15 -1.66 -14.33 0.05
N TRP A 16 -1.67 -13.05 0.38
CA TRP A 16 -2.53 -12.51 1.44
C TRP A 16 -3.81 -11.93 0.85
N SER A 17 -4.92 -12.07 1.57
CA SER A 17 -6.14 -11.37 1.22
C SER A 17 -6.06 -9.94 1.73
N GLN A 18 -6.98 -9.10 1.24
CA GLN A 18 -7.08 -7.74 1.77
C GLN A 18 -7.47 -7.77 3.25
N THR A 19 -8.31 -8.72 3.62
CA THR A 19 -8.73 -8.85 5.01
C THR A 19 -7.53 -9.17 5.90
N TYR A 20 -6.67 -10.06 5.43
CA TYR A 20 -5.50 -10.42 6.23
C TYR A 20 -4.57 -9.22 6.39
N LEU A 21 -4.34 -8.49 5.30
CA LEU A 21 -3.52 -7.29 5.38
C LEU A 21 -4.14 -6.27 6.34
N ALA A 22 -5.45 -6.15 6.31
CA ALA A 22 -6.13 -5.24 7.23
C ALA A 22 -5.86 -5.62 8.67
N GLN A 23 -5.93 -6.90 8.96
CA GLN A 23 -5.67 -7.36 10.33
C GLN A 23 -4.25 -7.08 10.76
N LEU A 24 -3.29 -7.34 9.89
CA LEU A 24 -1.90 -7.13 10.23
C LEU A 24 -1.56 -5.65 10.37
N SER A 25 -2.10 -4.83 9.50
CA SER A 25 -1.73 -3.42 9.47
C SER A 25 -2.53 -2.58 10.45
N GLY A 26 -3.72 -3.05 10.82
CA GLY A 26 -4.61 -2.24 11.63
C GLY A 26 -5.38 -1.21 10.82
N VAL A 27 -5.31 -1.29 9.49
CA VAL A 27 -6.03 -0.39 8.61
C VAL A 27 -7.31 -1.08 8.16
N PRO A 28 -8.45 -0.40 8.18
CA PRO A 28 -9.71 -1.05 7.80
C PRO A 28 -9.64 -1.60 6.38
N GLN A 29 -10.24 -2.78 6.20
CA GLN A 29 -10.20 -3.42 4.89
C GLN A 29 -10.80 -2.56 3.79
N PRO A 30 -11.92 -1.85 4.00
CA PRO A 30 -12.42 -0.98 2.94
C PRO A 30 -11.42 0.10 2.52
N THR A 31 -10.63 0.59 3.48
CA THR A 31 -9.61 1.57 3.15
C THR A 31 -8.54 0.96 2.26
N ILE A 32 -8.11 -0.25 2.59
CA ILE A 32 -7.12 -0.94 1.78
C ILE A 32 -7.66 -1.16 0.37
N SER A 33 -8.91 -1.59 0.25
CA SER A 33 -9.52 -1.81 -1.04
C SER A 33 -9.54 -0.52 -1.86
N GLN A 34 -9.91 0.59 -1.25
CA GLN A 34 -9.95 1.86 -1.94
C GLN A 34 -8.57 2.31 -2.41
N ILE A 35 -7.56 2.07 -1.58
CA ILE A 35 -6.21 2.43 -1.96
C ILE A 35 -5.76 1.59 -3.15
N GLU A 36 -6.01 0.29 -3.11
CA GLU A 36 -5.57 -0.60 -4.18
C GLU A 36 -6.32 -0.32 -5.48
N ASN A 37 -7.58 0.08 -5.38
CA ASN A 37 -8.38 0.37 -6.56
C ASN A 37 -8.15 1.76 -7.12
N GLY A 38 -7.43 2.59 -6.39
CA GLY A 38 -7.20 3.94 -6.85
C GLY A 38 -8.36 4.89 -6.62
N THR A 39 -9.37 4.46 -5.85
CA THR A 39 -10.51 5.33 -5.58
C THR A 39 -10.25 6.30 -4.44
N ARG A 40 -9.23 6.03 -3.64
CA ARG A 40 -8.81 6.94 -2.58
C ARG A 40 -7.57 7.67 -3.04
N GLN A 41 -7.73 8.94 -3.33
CA GLN A 41 -6.65 9.71 -3.93
C GLN A 41 -5.56 10.09 -2.93
N TYR A 42 -5.95 10.33 -1.70
CA TYR A 42 -5.00 10.84 -0.72
C TYR A 42 -5.07 10.03 0.56
N PRO A 43 -4.52 8.82 0.54
CA PRO A 43 -4.46 8.04 1.78
C PRO A 43 -3.62 8.78 2.81
N THR A 44 -3.99 8.65 4.07
CA THR A 44 -3.24 9.33 5.10
C THR A 44 -1.84 8.72 5.23
N PHE A 45 -0.91 9.55 5.67
CA PHE A 45 0.45 9.07 5.92
C PHE A 45 0.43 7.91 6.91
N GLU A 46 -0.38 8.04 7.95
CA GLU A 46 -0.43 7.02 8.98
C GLU A 46 -0.90 5.67 8.41
N ASN A 47 -1.93 5.70 7.57
CA ASN A 47 -2.41 4.46 6.96
C ASN A 47 -1.35 3.85 6.07
N MET A 48 -0.68 4.67 5.29
CA MET A 48 0.35 4.16 4.39
C MET A 48 1.51 3.58 5.18
N LYS A 49 1.87 4.23 6.27
CA LYS A 49 2.97 3.72 7.09
C LYS A 49 2.61 2.36 7.69
N LYS A 50 1.39 2.22 8.17
CA LYS A 50 0.97 0.95 8.76
C LYS A 50 0.96 -0.16 7.71
N ILE A 51 0.48 0.15 6.53
CA ILE A 51 0.45 -0.85 5.44
C ILE A 51 1.87 -1.22 5.03
N ALA A 52 2.73 -0.23 4.90
CA ALA A 52 4.10 -0.50 4.50
C ALA A 52 4.79 -1.41 5.52
N GLU A 53 4.58 -1.13 6.80
CA GLU A 53 5.19 -1.95 7.83
C GLU A 53 4.68 -3.38 7.77
N ALA A 54 3.38 -3.55 7.53
CA ALA A 54 2.81 -4.89 7.46
C ALA A 54 3.38 -5.67 6.27
N LEU A 55 3.69 -4.97 5.19
CA LEU A 55 4.24 -5.59 3.99
C LEU A 55 5.76 -5.62 3.98
N ASP A 56 6.38 -5.11 5.04
CA ASP A 56 7.84 -5.04 5.14
C ASP A 56 8.43 -4.20 4.02
N LEU A 57 7.76 -3.09 3.74
CA LEU A 57 8.20 -2.13 2.74
C LEU A 57 8.58 -0.83 3.40
N LYS A 58 9.39 -0.06 2.72
CA LYS A 58 9.66 1.31 3.12
C LYS A 58 8.62 2.21 2.49
N LEU A 59 8.32 3.32 3.15
CA LEU A 59 7.37 4.27 2.57
C LEU A 59 7.83 4.75 1.21
N GLU A 60 9.13 4.93 1.03
CA GLU A 60 9.64 5.39 -0.25
C GLU A 60 9.39 4.38 -1.35
N ASP A 61 9.29 3.10 -1.02
CA ASP A 61 8.97 2.08 -2.02
C ASP A 61 7.58 2.26 -2.57
N ILE A 62 6.72 2.90 -1.80
CA ILE A 62 5.33 3.11 -2.21
C ILE A 62 5.17 4.46 -2.88
N PHE A 63 5.72 5.50 -2.26
CA PHE A 63 5.49 6.86 -2.72
C PHE A 63 6.46 7.32 -3.79
N LEU A 64 7.57 6.63 -3.95
CA LEU A 64 8.56 7.01 -4.95
C LEU A 64 8.80 5.85 -5.90
N PRO A 65 7.75 5.42 -6.59
CA PRO A 65 7.85 4.21 -7.40
C PRO A 65 8.83 4.33 -8.56
N SER A 66 9.09 5.53 -9.01
CA SER A 66 9.94 5.75 -10.18
C SER A 66 11.28 6.34 -9.82
N ASN A 67 11.81 5.94 -8.70
CA ASN A 67 13.10 6.46 -8.26
C ASN A 67 14.15 6.41 -9.33
N LYS A 68 14.20 5.33 -10.04
CA LYS A 68 15.22 5.14 -11.05
C LYS A 68 15.09 6.14 -12.18
N ASP A 69 13.94 6.75 -12.29
CA ASP A 69 13.70 7.73 -13.34
C ASP A 69 14.22 9.10 -12.98
N MET A 70 14.69 9.25 -11.79
CA MET A 70 15.15 10.54 -11.31
C MET A 70 16.49 10.95 -11.93
N ASN A 71 17.12 10.07 -12.54
CA ASN A 71 18.45 10.34 -13.11
C ASN A 71 18.42 11.22 -14.32
#